data_a675967409c9d5472584016c5ee5021d
#
_entry.id   a675967409c9d5472584016c5ee5021d
#
_cell.length_a   1.000
_cell.length_b   1.000
_cell.length_c   1.000
_cell.angle_alpha   90.00
_cell.angle_beta   90.00
_cell.angle_gamma   90.00
#
_symmetry.space_group_name_H-M   'P 1'
#
loop_
_entity.id
_entity.type
_entity.pdbx_description
1 polymer ?
#
loop_
_entity_poly.entity_id
_entity_poly.type
_entity_poly.pdbx_seq_one_letter_code
_entity_poly.pdbx_strand_id
1 'polypeptide(L)'
;MAVVVVDANVLIAARLSGDQNHERGAAITQAVDQGSLPTAYVPSDVLHEIVNYLQAKAGHDVATKTLDAVIESSGFSLKQTTKSDFETGRSLFRRYEPLSLTDAVIVALMQRKDIDYLYSFDDEFDSVSWITRFTTPDNPFEQ
;
A
#
# COMPACT_ATOMS: atom_id res chain seq x y z
N MET A 1 0.02 7.08 17.40
CA MET A 1 -1.01 6.19 16.83
C MET A 1 -0.34 5.17 15.92
N ALA A 2 -0.72 3.91 16.04
CA ALA A 2 -0.16 2.84 15.24
C ALA A 2 -0.80 2.84 13.85
N VAL A 3 -0.05 3.25 12.84
CA VAL A 3 -0.49 3.34 11.45
C VAL A 3 0.63 2.82 10.55
N VAL A 4 0.23 2.12 9.49
CA VAL A 4 1.14 1.62 8.45
C VAL A 4 0.61 2.05 7.09
N VAL A 5 1.41 1.84 6.03
CA VAL A 5 0.94 2.02 4.66
C VAL A 5 1.03 0.67 3.95
N VAL A 6 0.08 0.39 3.07
CA VAL A 6 0.06 -0.82 2.25
C VAL A 6 0.15 -0.40 0.78
N ASP A 7 1.12 -0.97 0.07
CA ASP A 7 1.33 -0.74 -1.35
C ASP A 7 0.36 -1.56 -2.20
N ALA A 8 0.18 -1.13 -3.44
CA ALA A 8 -0.75 -1.77 -4.39
C ALA A 8 -0.48 -3.25 -4.60
N ASN A 9 0.80 -3.65 -4.70
CA ASN A 9 1.14 -5.04 -5.01
C ASN A 9 0.66 -6.04 -3.96
N VAL A 10 0.50 -5.62 -2.70
CA VAL A 10 -0.02 -6.47 -1.64
C VAL A 10 -1.50 -6.79 -1.89
N LEU A 11 -2.30 -5.76 -2.15
CA LEU A 11 -3.74 -5.93 -2.39
C LEU A 11 -4.02 -6.61 -3.72
N ILE A 12 -3.21 -6.33 -4.75
CA ILE A 12 -3.32 -6.99 -6.04
C ILE A 12 -3.02 -8.49 -5.89
N ALA A 13 -1.93 -8.84 -5.22
CA ALA A 13 -1.57 -10.26 -4.99
C ALA A 13 -2.65 -10.99 -4.21
N ALA A 14 -3.28 -10.33 -3.25
CA ALA A 14 -4.36 -10.91 -2.45
C ALA A 14 -5.56 -11.35 -3.31
N ARG A 15 -5.77 -10.70 -4.45
CA ARG A 15 -6.92 -10.97 -5.33
C ARG A 15 -6.61 -11.90 -6.50
N LEU A 16 -5.33 -12.14 -6.80
CA LEU A 16 -4.92 -12.94 -7.95
C LEU A 16 -4.26 -14.23 -7.47
N SER A 17 -5.00 -15.34 -7.55
CA SER A 17 -4.54 -16.64 -7.05
C SER A 17 -3.28 -17.16 -7.76
N GLY A 18 -3.01 -16.67 -8.97
CA GLY A 18 -1.81 -17.04 -9.72
C GLY A 18 -0.59 -16.20 -9.41
N ASP A 19 -0.73 -15.17 -8.59
CA ASP A 19 0.40 -14.31 -8.21
C ASP A 19 1.32 -15.08 -7.24
N GLN A 20 2.64 -14.98 -7.45
CA GLN A 20 3.61 -15.67 -6.59
C GLN A 20 3.53 -15.21 -5.12
N ASN A 21 3.02 -14.03 -4.87
CA ASN A 21 2.87 -13.47 -3.53
C ASN A 21 1.43 -13.55 -3.01
N HIS A 22 0.58 -14.36 -3.66
CA HIS A 22 -0.85 -14.44 -3.32
C HIS A 22 -1.07 -14.76 -1.84
N GLU A 23 -0.42 -15.78 -1.32
CA GLU A 23 -0.62 -16.21 0.07
C GLU A 23 -0.21 -15.13 1.06
N ARG A 24 0.94 -14.48 0.81
CA ARG A 24 1.42 -13.40 1.69
C ARG A 24 0.55 -12.16 1.58
N GLY A 25 0.15 -11.79 0.37
CA GLY A 25 -0.74 -10.66 0.14
C GLY A 25 -2.09 -10.86 0.81
N ALA A 26 -2.67 -12.06 0.67
CA ALA A 26 -3.93 -12.41 1.31
C ALA A 26 -3.81 -12.38 2.84
N ALA A 27 -2.71 -12.90 3.39
CA ALA A 27 -2.50 -12.91 4.83
C ALA A 27 -2.37 -11.49 5.40
N ILE A 28 -1.63 -10.62 4.74
CA ILE A 28 -1.50 -9.21 5.17
C ILE A 28 -2.85 -8.50 5.08
N THR A 29 -3.54 -8.64 3.96
CA THR A 29 -4.84 -7.98 3.74
C THR A 29 -5.86 -8.42 4.78
N GLN A 30 -5.93 -9.73 5.06
CA GLN A 30 -6.83 -10.27 6.07
C GLN A 30 -6.48 -9.77 7.48
N ALA A 31 -5.20 -9.73 7.82
CA ALA A 31 -4.74 -9.26 9.12
C ALA A 31 -5.08 -7.78 9.34
N VAL A 32 -4.97 -6.95 8.30
CA VAL A 32 -5.39 -5.54 8.35
C VAL A 32 -6.91 -5.46 8.57
N ASP A 33 -7.67 -6.19 7.77
CA ASP A 33 -9.13 -6.14 7.82
C ASP A 33 -9.69 -6.61 9.17
N GLN A 34 -9.06 -7.61 9.77
CA GLN A 34 -9.47 -8.17 11.06
C GLN A 34 -8.96 -7.39 12.27
N GLY A 35 -8.11 -6.38 12.05
CA GLY A 35 -7.56 -5.60 13.15
C GLY A 35 -6.35 -6.21 13.85
N SER A 36 -5.80 -7.31 13.32
CA SER A 36 -4.56 -7.90 13.85
C SER A 36 -3.33 -7.05 13.54
N LEU A 37 -3.40 -6.25 12.48
CA LEU A 37 -2.40 -5.26 12.13
C LEU A 37 -2.96 -3.86 12.39
N PRO A 38 -2.08 -2.84 12.48
CA PRO A 38 -2.52 -1.46 12.65
C PRO A 38 -3.37 -0.97 11.47
N THR A 39 -4.04 0.14 11.66
CA THR A 39 -4.74 0.82 10.55
C THR A 39 -3.78 1.01 9.38
N ALA A 40 -4.18 0.59 8.20
CA ALA A 40 -3.37 0.69 6.98
C ALA A 40 -3.91 1.81 6.11
N TYR A 41 -3.06 2.80 5.86
CA TYR A 41 -3.39 3.89 4.93
C TYR A 41 -3.19 3.39 3.50
N VAL A 42 -4.15 3.69 2.64
CA VAL A 42 -4.07 3.45 1.21
C VAL A 42 -4.21 4.81 0.51
N PRO A 43 -3.12 5.33 -0.07
CA PRO A 43 -3.22 6.57 -0.85
C PRO A 43 -4.16 6.40 -2.05
N SER A 44 -4.86 7.47 -2.42
CA SER A 44 -5.82 7.40 -3.54
C SER A 44 -5.17 6.94 -4.84
N ASP A 45 -3.92 7.35 -5.11
CA ASP A 45 -3.20 6.90 -6.30
C ASP A 45 -2.94 5.40 -6.30
N VAL A 46 -2.69 4.84 -5.11
CA VAL A 46 -2.50 3.40 -4.94
C VAL A 46 -3.82 2.66 -5.18
N LEU A 47 -4.92 3.19 -4.67
CA LEU A 47 -6.24 2.58 -4.88
C LEU A 47 -6.61 2.58 -6.37
N HIS A 48 -6.32 3.67 -7.10
CA HIS A 48 -6.53 3.72 -8.55
C HIS A 48 -5.71 2.63 -9.25
N GLU A 49 -4.46 2.46 -8.88
CA GLU A 49 -3.59 1.43 -9.47
C GLU A 49 -4.14 0.02 -9.22
N ILE A 50 -4.58 -0.26 -7.98
CA ILE A 50 -5.16 -1.56 -7.62
C ILE A 50 -6.38 -1.86 -8.49
N VAL A 51 -7.33 -0.94 -8.51
CA VAL A 51 -8.61 -1.16 -9.19
C VAL A 51 -8.42 -1.26 -10.70
N ASN A 52 -7.62 -0.38 -11.29
CA ASN A 52 -7.36 -0.40 -12.72
C ASN A 52 -6.62 -1.67 -13.15
N TYR A 53 -5.63 -2.10 -12.38
CA TYR A 53 -4.88 -3.33 -12.66
C TYR A 53 -5.81 -4.56 -12.59
N LEU A 54 -6.62 -4.65 -11.54
CA LEU A 54 -7.53 -5.78 -11.38
C LEU A 54 -8.61 -5.81 -12.45
N GLN A 55 -9.11 -4.64 -12.87
CA GLN A 55 -10.07 -4.59 -13.96
C GLN A 55 -9.49 -5.17 -15.25
N ALA A 56 -8.25 -4.84 -15.56
CA ALA A 56 -7.58 -5.37 -16.76
C ALA A 56 -7.27 -6.86 -16.66
N LYS A 57 -6.90 -7.35 -15.48
CA LYS A 57 -6.43 -8.74 -15.29
C LYS A 57 -7.53 -9.71 -14.90
N ALA A 58 -8.50 -9.27 -14.12
CA ALA A 58 -9.51 -10.17 -13.53
C ALA A 58 -10.95 -9.73 -13.82
N GLY A 59 -11.15 -8.57 -14.45
CA GLY A 59 -12.45 -8.10 -14.87
C GLY A 59 -13.11 -7.12 -13.89
N HIS A 60 -14.16 -6.51 -14.37
CA HIS A 60 -14.86 -5.42 -13.69
C HIS A 60 -15.43 -5.86 -12.32
N ASP A 61 -15.94 -7.09 -12.23
CA ASP A 61 -16.57 -7.57 -10.99
C ASP A 61 -15.56 -7.67 -9.85
N VAL A 62 -14.38 -8.25 -10.12
CA VAL A 62 -13.31 -8.33 -9.12
C VAL A 62 -12.81 -6.94 -8.73
N ALA A 63 -12.66 -6.04 -9.69
CA ALA A 63 -12.23 -4.66 -9.44
C ALA A 63 -13.23 -3.92 -8.56
N THR A 64 -14.52 -4.04 -8.85
CA THR A 64 -15.59 -3.39 -8.06
C THR A 64 -15.62 -3.93 -6.64
N LYS A 65 -15.58 -5.25 -6.48
CA LYS A 65 -15.59 -5.87 -5.15
C LYS A 65 -14.38 -5.46 -4.32
N THR A 66 -13.22 -5.32 -4.95
CA THR A 66 -12.00 -4.91 -4.26
C THR A 66 -12.10 -3.45 -3.83
N LEU A 67 -12.57 -2.59 -4.71
CA LEU A 67 -12.80 -1.17 -4.39
C LEU A 67 -13.71 -1.03 -3.16
N ASP A 68 -14.86 -1.71 -3.20
CA ASP A 68 -15.83 -1.65 -2.11
C ASP A 68 -15.25 -2.21 -0.82
N ALA A 69 -14.52 -3.32 -0.90
CA ALA A 69 -13.91 -3.95 0.27
C ALA A 69 -12.91 -3.02 0.96
N VAL A 70 -12.09 -2.31 0.21
CA VAL A 70 -11.12 -1.36 0.79
C VAL A 70 -11.84 -0.19 1.45
N ILE A 71 -12.85 0.37 0.78
CA ILE A 71 -13.58 1.53 1.31
C ILE A 71 -14.40 1.16 2.55
N GLU A 72 -15.00 -0.02 2.58
CA GLU A 72 -15.88 -0.45 3.67
C GLU A 72 -15.12 -1.05 4.85
N SER A 73 -13.87 -1.45 4.66
CA SER A 73 -13.08 -2.08 5.71
C SER A 73 -12.76 -1.09 6.84
N SER A 74 -12.90 -1.55 8.08
CA SER A 74 -12.51 -0.76 9.24
C SER A 74 -11.00 -0.70 9.44
N GLY A 75 -10.25 -1.59 8.78
CA GLY A 75 -8.79 -1.65 8.91
C GLY A 75 -8.05 -0.80 7.89
N PHE A 76 -8.64 -0.56 6.73
CA PHE A 76 -8.04 0.27 5.68
C PHE A 76 -8.61 1.68 5.74
N SER A 77 -7.76 2.66 5.52
CA SER A 77 -8.16 4.06 5.50
C SER A 77 -7.67 4.72 4.22
N LEU A 78 -8.59 5.10 3.36
CA LEU A 78 -8.26 5.80 2.11
C LEU A 78 -7.78 7.21 2.43
N LYS A 79 -6.63 7.58 1.88
CA LYS A 79 -6.06 8.92 2.04
C LYS A 79 -5.92 9.58 0.67
N GLN A 80 -6.65 10.67 0.47
CA GLN A 80 -6.51 11.44 -0.76
C GLN A 80 -5.09 12.00 -0.86
N THR A 81 -4.48 11.84 -2.03
CA THR A 81 -3.19 12.44 -2.30
C THR A 81 -3.34 13.96 -2.31
N THR A 82 -2.64 14.62 -1.41
CA THR A 82 -2.68 16.09 -1.32
C THR A 82 -1.75 16.71 -2.36
N LYS A 83 -1.99 17.98 -2.69
CA LYS A 83 -1.08 18.73 -3.55
C LYS A 83 0.33 18.73 -2.96
N SER A 84 0.44 18.89 -1.64
CA SER A 84 1.72 18.89 -0.94
C SER A 84 2.44 17.55 -1.10
N ASP A 85 1.73 16.41 -0.95
CA ASP A 85 2.33 15.08 -1.13
C ASP A 85 2.76 14.87 -2.57
N PHE A 86 2.01 15.35 -3.53
CA PHE A 86 2.40 15.27 -4.93
C PHE A 86 3.70 16.06 -5.19
N GLU A 87 3.78 17.29 -4.68
CA GLU A 87 4.97 18.13 -4.87
C GLU A 87 6.19 17.54 -4.19
N THR A 88 6.05 17.04 -2.97
CA THR A 88 7.13 16.33 -2.25
C THR A 88 7.50 15.05 -3.00
N GLY A 89 6.50 14.31 -3.46
CA GLY A 89 6.73 13.08 -4.24
C GLY A 89 7.50 13.35 -5.52
N ARG A 90 7.19 14.44 -6.20
CA ARG A 90 7.92 14.84 -7.40
C ARG A 90 9.41 15.07 -7.11
N SER A 91 9.73 15.70 -5.97
CA SER A 91 11.11 15.91 -5.55
C SER A 91 11.79 14.60 -5.19
N LEU A 92 11.09 13.73 -4.46
CA LEU A 92 11.61 12.41 -4.09
C LEU A 92 11.82 11.52 -5.31
N PHE A 93 10.93 11.58 -6.29
CA PHE A 93 11.07 10.85 -7.54
C PHE A 93 12.38 11.22 -8.27
N ARG A 94 12.74 12.48 -8.26
CA ARG A 94 14.00 12.96 -8.85
C ARG A 94 15.22 12.50 -8.07
N ARG A 95 15.07 12.39 -6.75
CA ARG A 95 16.19 12.04 -5.84
C ARG A 95 16.44 10.54 -5.79
N TYR A 96 15.40 9.73 -5.81
CA TYR A 96 15.50 8.27 -5.64
C TYR A 96 15.17 7.57 -6.96
N GLU A 97 16.21 7.25 -7.73
CA GLU A 97 16.05 6.65 -9.05
C GLU A 97 15.20 5.38 -9.09
N PRO A 98 15.29 4.43 -8.10
CA PRO A 98 14.49 3.22 -8.16
C PRO A 98 12.98 3.44 -7.99
N LEU A 99 12.54 4.54 -7.40
CA LEU A 99 11.13 4.77 -7.11
C LEU A 99 10.36 5.24 -8.34
N SER A 100 9.17 4.65 -8.57
CA SER A 100 8.20 5.24 -9.50
C SER A 100 7.62 6.50 -8.89
N LEU A 101 6.87 7.29 -9.68
CA LEU A 101 6.22 8.48 -9.14
C LEU A 101 5.18 8.12 -8.07
N THR A 102 4.40 7.05 -8.29
CA THR A 102 3.45 6.57 -7.28
C THR A 102 4.17 6.19 -6.00
N ASP A 103 5.29 5.46 -6.10
CA ASP A 103 6.10 5.10 -4.93
C ASP A 103 6.61 6.33 -4.19
N ALA A 104 7.07 7.33 -4.94
CA ALA A 104 7.57 8.57 -4.34
C ALA A 104 6.45 9.33 -3.60
N VAL A 105 5.23 9.30 -4.12
CA VAL A 105 4.07 9.89 -3.43
C VAL A 105 3.74 9.13 -2.16
N ILE A 106 3.87 7.80 -2.15
CA ILE A 106 3.71 6.99 -0.93
C ILE A 106 4.73 7.44 0.11
N VAL A 107 5.99 7.58 -0.28
CA VAL A 107 7.07 8.04 0.62
C VAL A 107 6.76 9.43 1.16
N ALA A 108 6.25 10.33 0.33
CA ALA A 108 5.87 11.68 0.74
C ALA A 108 4.78 11.66 1.84
N LEU A 109 3.75 10.82 1.66
CA LEU A 109 2.71 10.64 2.67
C LEU A 109 3.29 10.12 3.97
N MET A 110 4.15 9.10 3.88
CA MET A 110 4.77 8.50 5.06
C MET A 110 5.61 9.54 5.81
N GLN A 111 6.40 10.33 5.09
CA GLN A 111 7.22 11.37 5.68
C GLN A 111 6.37 12.43 6.39
N ARG A 112 5.31 12.90 5.74
CA ARG A 112 4.42 13.93 6.31
C ARG A 112 3.68 13.44 7.55
N LYS A 113 3.27 12.17 7.55
CA LYS A 113 2.51 11.57 8.65
C LYS A 113 3.39 10.87 9.68
N ASP A 114 4.71 10.89 9.48
CA ASP A 114 5.66 10.26 10.39
C ASP A 114 5.40 8.75 10.52
N ILE A 115 5.18 8.08 9.39
CA ILE A 115 4.95 6.64 9.30
C ILE A 115 6.22 5.98 8.80
N ASP A 116 6.72 4.98 9.53
CA ASP A 116 7.97 4.29 9.20
C ASP A 116 7.76 2.93 8.53
N TYR A 117 6.55 2.37 8.57
CA TYR A 117 6.29 0.98 8.21
C TYR A 117 5.42 0.86 6.97
N LEU A 118 5.90 0.06 6.02
CA LEU A 118 5.25 -0.16 4.72
C LEU A 118 5.18 -1.66 4.45
N TYR A 119 4.00 -2.14 4.05
CA TYR A 119 3.84 -3.49 3.52
C TYR A 119 3.90 -3.41 1.99
N SER A 120 4.93 -4.02 1.42
CA SER A 120 5.15 -4.03 -0.03
C SER A 120 6.09 -5.17 -0.40
N PHE A 121 5.85 -5.77 -1.56
CA PHE A 121 6.75 -6.77 -2.12
C PHE A 121 7.84 -6.15 -3.01
N ASP A 122 7.83 -4.83 -3.16
CA ASP A 122 8.76 -4.09 -4.02
C ASP A 122 9.95 -3.60 -3.18
N ASP A 123 11.13 -4.19 -3.42
CA ASP A 123 12.35 -3.85 -2.68
C ASP A 123 12.95 -2.51 -3.10
N GLU A 124 12.40 -1.83 -4.11
CA GLU A 124 12.86 -0.49 -4.50
C GLU A 124 12.70 0.52 -3.36
N PHE A 125 11.74 0.31 -2.47
CA PHE A 125 11.57 1.14 -1.26
C PHE A 125 12.74 1.06 -0.30
N ASP A 126 13.56 0.02 -0.38
CA ASP A 126 14.74 -0.13 0.48
C ASP A 126 15.80 0.95 0.21
N SER A 127 15.67 1.67 -0.93
CA SER A 127 16.51 2.82 -1.22
C SER A 127 16.27 3.99 -0.25
N VAL A 128 15.13 4.00 0.45
CA VAL A 128 14.79 5.03 1.44
C VAL A 128 15.12 4.46 2.84
N SER A 129 16.23 4.90 3.42
CA SER A 129 16.83 4.26 4.59
C SER A 129 15.97 4.21 5.85
N TRP A 130 15.03 5.16 6.02
CA TRP A 130 14.19 5.22 7.22
C TRP A 130 12.90 4.40 7.13
N ILE A 131 12.57 3.85 5.95
CA ILE A 131 11.40 2.98 5.79
C ILE A 131 11.77 1.56 6.17
N THR A 132 10.94 0.93 7.00
CA THR A 132 11.00 -0.50 7.28
C THR A 132 9.91 -1.18 6.48
N ARG A 133 10.30 -2.05 5.56
CA ARG A 133 9.39 -2.75 4.66
C ARG A 133 9.12 -4.16 5.16
N PHE A 134 7.84 -4.56 5.15
CA PHE A 134 7.40 -5.89 5.54
C PHE A 134 6.78 -6.63 4.35
N THR A 135 7.04 -7.92 4.28
CA THR A 135 6.45 -8.81 3.27
C THR A 135 5.59 -9.91 3.89
N THR A 136 5.42 -9.88 5.20
CA THR A 136 4.63 -10.84 5.98
C THR A 136 3.72 -10.07 6.94
N PRO A 137 2.68 -10.72 7.52
CA PRO A 137 1.74 -10.02 8.39
C PRO A 137 2.26 -9.80 9.82
N ASP A 138 3.52 -9.43 9.93
CA ASP A 138 4.12 -9.09 11.23
C ASP A 138 3.68 -7.69 11.65
N ASN A 139 3.36 -7.53 12.93
CA ASN A 139 2.95 -6.26 13.49
C ASN A 139 4.17 -5.55 14.10
N PRO A 140 4.64 -4.42 13.51
CA PRO A 140 5.84 -3.74 14.02
C PRO A 140 5.66 -3.07 15.38
N PHE A 141 4.43 -2.94 15.85
CA PHE A 141 4.10 -2.32 17.13
C PHE A 141 3.88 -3.32 18.26
N GLU A 142 3.84 -4.61 17.96
CA GLU A 142 3.78 -5.67 18.97
C GLU A 142 5.18 -6.14 19.33
N GLN A 143 5.35 -6.42 20.62
CA GLN A 143 6.61 -6.95 21.13
C GLN A 143 6.50 -8.44 21.43
#